data_216dbb570dfdab55ab56bb3685f7656c
#
_entry.id   216dbb570dfdab55ab56bb3685f7656c
#
_cell.length_a   1.000
_cell.length_b   1.000
_cell.length_c   1.000
_cell.angle_alpha   90.00
_cell.angle_beta   90.00
_cell.angle_gamma   90.00
#
_symmetry.space_group_name_H-M   'P 1'
#
loop_
_entity.id
_entity.type
_entity.pdbx_description
1 polymer ?
#
loop_
_entity_poly.entity_id
_entity_poly.type
_entity_poly.pdbx_seq_one_letter_code
_entity_poly.pdbx_strand_id
1 'polypeptide(L)'
;FNTIAKTPERYKVEALQEGMKKPEPTPESMAPAQETSTKPADESKKLWIDRYLSVSYPLQRIRITSPYGYRKDPFTGKRKFHGGIDLHARGEQVLAMMEGVVVKVGQDKTSGKYVTLRHGNYTVSYCHLSRVLAAKGTVVRPRDAVGITGSTGRSTGEHLHVTCKLNGKNINPSVLFDYIKSMQQECVSALAGLL
;
A
#
# COMPACT_ATOMS: atom_id res chain seq x y z
N PHE A 1 -22.39 -23.30 -20.49
CA PHE A 1 -22.52 -23.04 -19.05
C PHE A 1 -21.16 -22.56 -18.57
N ASN A 2 -21.01 -21.22 -18.43
CA ASN A 2 -19.81 -20.57 -17.89
C ASN A 2 -20.06 -20.22 -16.42
N THR A 3 -19.58 -21.06 -15.52
CA THR A 3 -19.54 -20.71 -14.10
C THR A 3 -18.20 -20.03 -13.83
N ILE A 4 -18.18 -18.69 -13.86
CA ILE A 4 -17.06 -17.91 -13.35
C ILE A 4 -17.13 -18.02 -11.82
N ALA A 5 -16.25 -18.84 -11.24
CA ALA A 5 -16.07 -18.91 -9.79
C ALA A 5 -15.60 -17.53 -9.29
N LYS A 6 -16.49 -16.78 -8.67
CA LYS A 6 -16.12 -15.58 -7.90
C LYS A 6 -15.27 -16.04 -6.76
N THR A 7 -13.97 -15.72 -6.77
CA THR A 7 -13.09 -15.89 -5.61
C THR A 7 -13.66 -15.01 -4.49
N PRO A 8 -14.09 -15.56 -3.36
CA PRO A 8 -14.67 -14.77 -2.29
C PRO A 8 -13.68 -13.70 -1.82
N GLU A 9 -14.15 -12.47 -1.66
CA GLU A 9 -13.35 -11.32 -1.17
C GLU A 9 -12.68 -11.61 0.18
N ARG A 10 -13.26 -12.50 0.97
CA ARG A 10 -12.76 -12.97 2.26
C ARG A 10 -11.34 -13.57 2.16
N TYR A 11 -11.03 -14.36 1.13
CA TYR A 11 -9.68 -14.92 0.94
C TYR A 11 -8.62 -13.86 0.63
N LYS A 12 -9.01 -12.73 0.03
CA LYS A 12 -8.08 -11.63 -0.26
C LYS A 12 -7.65 -10.90 1.00
N VAL A 13 -8.55 -10.77 1.97
CA VAL A 13 -8.28 -10.11 3.27
C VAL A 13 -7.42 -11.02 4.16
N GLU A 14 -7.70 -12.32 4.19
CA GLU A 14 -6.92 -13.31 4.94
C GLU A 14 -5.48 -13.40 4.43
N ALA A 15 -5.27 -13.40 3.12
CA ALA A 15 -3.93 -13.38 2.52
C ALA A 15 -3.12 -12.11 2.85
N LEU A 16 -3.79 -10.95 3.02
CA LEU A 16 -3.18 -9.73 3.52
C LEU A 16 -2.74 -9.88 4.99
N GLN A 17 -3.57 -10.49 5.82
CA GLN A 17 -3.30 -10.70 7.24
C GLN A 17 -2.16 -11.71 7.47
N GLU A 18 -2.12 -12.81 6.72
CA GLU A 18 -1.04 -13.82 6.81
C GLU A 18 0.31 -13.28 6.32
N GLY A 19 0.32 -12.50 5.24
CA GLY A 19 1.55 -11.90 4.71
C GLY A 19 2.17 -10.83 5.60
N MET A 20 1.43 -10.35 6.61
CA MET A 20 1.86 -9.31 7.57
C MET A 20 2.16 -9.85 8.97
N LYS A 21 2.05 -11.16 9.22
CA LYS A 21 2.49 -11.72 10.50
C LYS A 21 3.98 -11.48 10.69
N LYS A 22 4.33 -10.77 11.77
CA LYS A 22 5.70 -10.67 12.26
C LYS A 22 6.22 -12.08 12.57
N PRO A 23 7.51 -12.38 12.32
CA PRO A 23 8.14 -13.56 12.89
C PRO A 23 8.02 -13.47 14.42
N GLU A 24 7.59 -14.56 15.05
CA GLU A 24 7.57 -14.68 16.50
C GLU A 24 8.99 -14.44 17.07
N PRO A 25 9.13 -13.64 18.13
CA PRO A 25 10.45 -13.43 18.76
C PRO A 25 10.93 -14.75 19.36
N THR A 26 12.15 -15.15 19.00
CA THR A 26 12.88 -16.23 19.66
C THR A 26 13.10 -15.91 21.14
N PRO A 27 13.11 -16.92 22.07
CA PRO A 27 13.10 -16.71 23.52
C PRO A 27 14.41 -16.24 24.16
N GLU A 28 15.35 -15.68 23.42
CA GLU A 28 16.66 -15.26 23.92
C GLU A 28 16.90 -13.76 23.80
N SER A 29 16.17 -12.96 24.54
CA SER A 29 16.57 -11.59 24.92
C SER A 29 15.55 -10.99 25.90
N MET A 30 15.44 -11.55 27.09
CA MET A 30 14.71 -10.92 28.18
C MET A 30 15.69 -10.34 29.21
N ALA A 31 16.11 -9.10 28.98
CA ALA A 31 16.52 -8.24 30.08
C ALA A 31 15.25 -7.66 30.74
N PRO A 32 15.15 -7.54 32.06
CA PRO A 32 13.94 -7.08 32.73
C PRO A 32 13.73 -5.59 32.44
N ALA A 33 12.82 -5.28 31.53
CA ALA A 33 12.25 -3.95 31.40
C ALA A 33 11.28 -3.73 32.56
N GLN A 34 11.45 -2.63 33.29
CA GLN A 34 10.58 -2.21 34.40
C GLN A 34 9.11 -2.22 33.91
N GLU A 35 8.26 -3.05 34.53
CA GLU A 35 6.84 -3.08 34.34
C GLU A 35 6.25 -1.76 34.82
N THR A 36 5.99 -0.85 33.89
CA THR A 36 5.03 0.24 34.13
C THR A 36 3.64 -0.37 34.08
N SER A 37 2.98 -0.43 35.25
CA SER A 37 1.59 -0.92 35.42
C SER A 37 0.63 -0.01 34.64
N THR A 38 0.48 -0.25 33.33
CA THR A 38 -0.56 0.37 32.52
C THR A 38 -1.89 -0.36 32.75
N LYS A 39 -2.97 0.40 32.95
CA LYS A 39 -4.32 -0.18 33.11
C LYS A 39 -4.68 -0.96 31.84
N PRO A 40 -5.43 -2.11 31.94
CA PRO A 40 -5.82 -2.93 30.78
C PRO A 40 -6.52 -2.15 29.64
N ALA A 41 -7.26 -1.10 29.98
CA ALA A 41 -7.91 -0.20 29.04
C ALA A 41 -6.89 0.60 28.20
N ASP A 42 -5.76 1.00 28.77
CA ASP A 42 -4.72 1.77 28.05
C ASP A 42 -3.93 0.88 27.09
N GLU A 43 -3.72 -0.39 27.44
CA GLU A 43 -3.10 -1.37 26.53
C GLU A 43 -4.01 -1.67 25.33
N SER A 44 -5.32 -1.82 25.56
CA SER A 44 -6.30 -2.00 24.47
C SER A 44 -6.34 -0.78 23.54
N LYS A 45 -6.36 0.44 24.08
CA LYS A 45 -6.30 1.67 23.28
C LYS A 45 -5.02 1.75 22.45
N LYS A 46 -3.86 1.47 23.09
CA LYS A 46 -2.57 1.45 22.41
C LYS A 46 -2.56 0.46 21.25
N LEU A 47 -3.06 -0.76 21.45
CA LEU A 47 -3.15 -1.79 20.41
C LEU A 47 -3.93 -1.29 19.17
N TRP A 48 -5.10 -0.67 19.38
CA TRP A 48 -5.91 -0.15 18.29
C TRP A 48 -5.28 1.05 17.59
N ILE A 49 -4.58 1.90 18.32
CA ILE A 49 -3.81 3.02 17.74
C ILE A 49 -2.66 2.48 16.90
N ASP A 50 -1.87 1.53 17.41
CA ASP A 50 -0.77 0.93 16.67
C ASP A 50 -1.26 0.24 15.40
N ARG A 51 -2.41 -0.46 15.47
CA ARG A 51 -3.05 -1.09 14.33
C ARG A 51 -3.54 -0.06 13.31
N TYR A 52 -4.14 1.05 13.74
CA TYR A 52 -4.54 2.15 12.85
C TYR A 52 -3.32 2.75 12.12
N LEU A 53 -2.22 2.91 12.82
CA LEU A 53 -0.98 3.47 12.30
C LEU A 53 -0.17 2.49 11.44
N SER A 54 -0.51 1.19 11.45
CA SER A 54 0.18 0.15 10.66
C SER A 54 -0.10 0.21 9.17
N VAL A 55 -1.07 1.02 8.74
CA VAL A 55 -1.44 1.22 7.34
C VAL A 55 -1.62 2.70 7.00
N SER A 56 -1.44 3.05 5.73
CA SER A 56 -1.63 4.40 5.22
C SER A 56 -2.02 4.37 3.75
N TYR A 57 -2.70 5.41 3.27
CA TYR A 57 -2.84 5.64 1.84
C TYR A 57 -1.54 6.20 1.24
N PRO A 58 -1.28 5.97 -0.07
CA PRO A 58 -0.08 6.45 -0.73
C PRO A 58 -0.07 7.96 -0.98
N LEU A 59 -1.21 8.63 -0.87
CA LEU A 59 -1.40 10.08 -0.97
C LEU A 59 -2.34 10.54 0.16
N GLN A 60 -2.29 11.82 0.51
CA GLN A 60 -3.18 12.38 1.53
C GLN A 60 -4.66 12.31 1.14
N ARG A 61 -4.95 12.43 -0.17
CA ARG A 61 -6.31 12.31 -0.71
C ARG A 61 -6.32 11.31 -1.86
N ILE A 62 -7.19 10.34 -1.78
CA ILE A 62 -7.36 9.34 -2.82
C ILE A 62 -8.48 9.74 -3.76
N ARG A 63 -8.11 10.06 -5.01
CA ARG A 63 -9.04 10.28 -6.11
C ARG A 63 -8.57 9.49 -7.32
N ILE A 64 -9.25 8.40 -7.63
CA ILE A 64 -8.94 7.57 -8.79
C ILE A 64 -9.39 8.32 -10.06
N THR A 65 -8.45 8.54 -10.97
CA THR A 65 -8.68 9.16 -12.27
C THR A 65 -8.76 8.13 -13.41
N SER A 66 -8.15 6.96 -13.21
CA SER A 66 -8.26 5.85 -14.15
C SER A 66 -8.17 4.50 -13.41
N PRO A 67 -9.20 3.64 -13.54
CA PRO A 67 -9.25 2.36 -12.83
C PRO A 67 -8.36 1.30 -13.50
N TYR A 68 -8.11 0.22 -12.75
CA TYR A 68 -7.54 -1.02 -13.26
C TYR A 68 -8.50 -1.73 -14.20
N GLY A 69 -7.97 -2.33 -15.28
CA GLY A 69 -8.76 -3.10 -16.23
C GLY A 69 -8.73 -2.53 -17.65
N TYR A 70 -9.63 -3.03 -18.51
CA TYR A 70 -9.68 -2.58 -19.90
C TYR A 70 -10.29 -1.18 -20.02
N ARG A 71 -9.55 -0.27 -20.65
CA ARG A 71 -9.99 1.09 -20.94
C ARG A 71 -9.46 1.59 -22.28
N LYS A 72 -9.95 2.72 -22.75
CA LYS A 72 -9.38 3.44 -23.90
C LYS A 72 -8.01 4.00 -23.52
N ASP A 73 -6.97 3.63 -24.27
CA ASP A 73 -5.61 4.15 -24.07
C ASP A 73 -5.58 5.63 -24.48
N PRO A 74 -5.10 6.53 -23.60
CA PRO A 74 -5.15 7.98 -23.88
C PRO A 74 -4.22 8.42 -25.01
N PHE A 75 -3.24 7.60 -25.40
CA PHE A 75 -2.30 7.93 -26.48
C PHE A 75 -2.76 7.39 -27.85
N THR A 76 -3.35 6.22 -27.86
CA THR A 76 -3.70 5.52 -29.13
C THR A 76 -5.18 5.48 -29.41
N GLY A 77 -6.01 5.80 -28.43
CA GLY A 77 -7.47 5.68 -28.53
C GLY A 77 -8.00 4.23 -28.56
N LYS A 78 -7.12 3.22 -28.63
CA LYS A 78 -7.50 1.80 -28.71
C LYS A 78 -7.81 1.24 -27.32
N ARG A 79 -8.62 0.17 -27.29
CA ARG A 79 -8.88 -0.58 -26.05
C ARG A 79 -7.59 -1.26 -25.58
N LYS A 80 -7.15 -0.96 -24.34
CA LYS A 80 -5.93 -1.50 -23.72
C LYS A 80 -6.16 -1.84 -22.27
N PHE A 81 -5.49 -2.88 -21.79
CA PHE A 81 -5.51 -3.24 -20.38
C PHE A 81 -4.61 -2.30 -19.58
N HIS A 82 -5.17 -1.70 -18.52
CA HIS A 82 -4.48 -0.87 -17.55
C HIS A 82 -4.11 -1.72 -16.33
N GLY A 83 -2.85 -2.06 -16.16
CA GLY A 83 -2.35 -2.97 -15.12
C GLY A 83 -2.17 -2.34 -13.74
N GLY A 84 -2.69 -1.14 -13.53
CA GLY A 84 -2.65 -0.40 -12.27
C GLY A 84 -3.85 0.52 -12.13
N ILE A 85 -3.76 1.46 -11.21
CA ILE A 85 -4.71 2.57 -11.06
C ILE A 85 -3.96 3.89 -11.12
N ASP A 86 -4.60 4.91 -11.66
CA ASP A 86 -4.06 6.26 -11.67
C ASP A 86 -4.80 7.10 -10.63
N LEU A 87 -4.03 7.79 -9.80
CA LEU A 87 -4.51 8.68 -8.75
C LEU A 87 -4.17 10.13 -9.12
N HIS A 88 -5.13 11.02 -8.93
CA HIS A 88 -4.86 12.46 -9.05
C HIS A 88 -3.79 12.87 -8.05
N ALA A 89 -2.77 13.58 -8.52
CA ALA A 89 -1.68 14.10 -7.71
C ALA A 89 -1.02 15.29 -8.37
N ARG A 90 -0.41 16.17 -7.56
CA ARG A 90 0.35 17.33 -8.04
C ARG A 90 1.49 17.66 -7.08
N GLY A 91 2.73 17.19 -7.37
CA GLY A 91 3.92 17.48 -6.57
C GLY A 91 3.85 16.96 -5.14
N GLU A 92 3.00 15.93 -4.89
CA GLU A 92 2.77 15.40 -3.56
C GLU A 92 3.79 14.34 -3.17
N GLN A 93 4.03 14.19 -1.88
CA GLN A 93 4.78 13.06 -1.36
C GLN A 93 4.00 11.76 -1.57
N VAL A 94 4.69 10.75 -2.07
CA VAL A 94 4.20 9.37 -2.15
C VAL A 94 4.65 8.63 -0.91
N LEU A 95 3.69 8.08 -0.18
CA LEU A 95 3.89 7.45 1.11
C LEU A 95 3.86 5.93 1.00
N ALA A 96 4.69 5.25 1.78
CA ALA A 96 4.60 3.80 1.95
C ALA A 96 3.26 3.44 2.62
N MET A 97 2.54 2.48 2.04
CA MET A 97 1.22 2.09 2.55
C MET A 97 1.29 1.21 3.79
N MET A 98 2.36 0.46 3.95
CA MET A 98 2.57 -0.51 5.03
C MET A 98 4.06 -0.65 5.32
N GLU A 99 4.41 -1.33 6.41
CA GLU A 99 5.79 -1.74 6.65
C GLU A 99 6.29 -2.64 5.52
N GLY A 100 7.55 -2.46 5.12
CA GLY A 100 8.13 -3.23 4.04
C GLY A 100 9.54 -2.83 3.68
N VAL A 101 10.00 -3.29 2.52
CA VAL A 101 11.36 -3.03 2.02
C VAL A 101 11.29 -2.51 0.59
N VAL A 102 12.10 -1.52 0.27
CA VAL A 102 12.32 -1.06 -1.11
C VAL A 102 13.08 -2.15 -1.87
N VAL A 103 12.42 -2.83 -2.80
CA VAL A 103 13.04 -3.92 -3.57
C VAL A 103 13.56 -3.47 -4.93
N LYS A 104 13.03 -2.37 -5.46
CA LYS A 104 13.49 -1.83 -6.75
C LYS A 104 13.32 -0.31 -6.80
N VAL A 105 14.32 0.35 -7.36
CA VAL A 105 14.29 1.75 -7.79
C VAL A 105 14.79 1.79 -9.23
N GLY A 106 14.17 2.58 -10.08
CA GLY A 106 14.59 2.66 -11.46
C GLY A 106 13.89 3.75 -12.27
N GLN A 107 14.24 3.78 -13.54
CA GLN A 107 13.63 4.64 -14.53
C GLN A 107 13.55 3.92 -15.86
N ASP A 108 12.40 3.96 -16.52
CA ASP A 108 12.22 3.45 -17.88
C ASP A 108 11.24 4.34 -18.70
N LYS A 109 11.12 4.06 -20.00
CA LYS A 109 10.31 4.85 -20.92
C LYS A 109 8.81 4.80 -20.61
N THR A 110 8.35 3.72 -19.99
CA THR A 110 6.92 3.51 -19.68
C THR A 110 6.57 4.02 -18.30
N SER A 111 7.25 3.52 -17.27
CA SER A 111 6.96 3.82 -15.86
C SER A 111 7.53 5.18 -15.42
N GLY A 112 8.44 5.77 -16.22
CA GLY A 112 9.22 6.92 -15.76
C GLY A 112 10.11 6.54 -14.58
N LYS A 113 10.36 7.45 -13.66
CA LYS A 113 11.00 7.15 -12.39
C LYS A 113 10.01 6.40 -11.50
N TYR A 114 10.45 5.33 -10.87
CA TYR A 114 9.60 4.50 -10.03
C TYR A 114 10.35 3.92 -8.83
N VAL A 115 9.57 3.61 -7.80
CA VAL A 115 10.01 2.84 -6.63
C VAL A 115 9.05 1.68 -6.43
N THR A 116 9.59 0.52 -6.06
CA THR A 116 8.81 -0.69 -5.78
C THR A 116 9.07 -1.15 -4.37
N LEU A 117 8.02 -1.31 -3.59
CA LEU A 117 8.05 -1.79 -2.21
C LEU A 117 7.51 -3.22 -2.15
N ARG A 118 8.07 -4.02 -1.26
CA ARG A 118 7.55 -5.33 -0.89
C ARG A 118 6.99 -5.28 0.53
N HIS A 119 5.72 -5.63 0.66
CA HIS A 119 4.95 -5.73 1.89
C HIS A 119 4.48 -7.18 2.03
N GLY A 120 5.28 -8.03 2.72
CA GLY A 120 5.01 -9.47 2.75
C GLY A 120 4.95 -10.07 1.34
N ASN A 121 3.80 -10.65 0.98
CA ASN A 121 3.53 -11.25 -0.34
C ASN A 121 3.12 -10.23 -1.42
N TYR A 122 2.90 -8.98 -1.04
CA TYR A 122 2.53 -7.90 -1.96
C TYR A 122 3.76 -7.14 -2.43
N THR A 123 3.75 -6.80 -3.72
CA THR A 123 4.72 -5.90 -4.32
C THR A 123 3.98 -4.74 -4.95
N VAL A 124 4.24 -3.53 -4.50
CA VAL A 124 3.58 -2.31 -4.96
C VAL A 124 4.60 -1.41 -5.64
N SER A 125 4.29 -0.93 -6.86
CA SER A 125 5.14 0.04 -7.55
C SER A 125 4.41 1.37 -7.68
N TYR A 126 5.14 2.45 -7.41
CA TYR A 126 4.74 3.82 -7.57
C TYR A 126 5.52 4.41 -8.74
N CYS A 127 4.82 4.82 -9.80
CA CYS A 127 5.41 5.23 -11.07
C CYS A 127 5.14 6.70 -11.40
N HIS A 128 5.78 7.19 -12.47
CA HIS A 128 5.74 8.55 -12.99
C HIS A 128 6.28 9.61 -12.03
N LEU A 129 7.14 9.20 -11.08
CA LEU A 129 7.67 10.08 -10.06
C LEU A 129 8.58 11.17 -10.67
N SER A 130 8.52 12.38 -10.12
CA SER A 130 9.50 13.43 -10.39
C SER A 130 10.82 13.13 -9.66
N ARG A 131 10.72 12.58 -8.45
CA ARG A 131 11.87 12.20 -7.62
C ARG A 131 11.58 10.95 -6.79
N VAL A 132 12.55 10.04 -6.68
CA VAL A 132 12.55 8.92 -5.73
C VAL A 132 13.31 9.38 -4.49
N LEU A 133 12.77 9.10 -3.30
CA LEU A 133 13.33 9.51 -2.00
C LEU A 133 13.94 8.34 -1.22
N ALA A 134 13.64 7.10 -1.60
CA ALA A 134 14.10 5.91 -0.91
C ALA A 134 15.06 5.08 -1.77
N ALA A 135 16.11 4.52 -1.19
CA ALA A 135 17.06 3.64 -1.87
C ALA A 135 16.61 2.17 -1.80
N LYS A 136 17.08 1.34 -2.76
CA LYS A 136 16.87 -0.11 -2.70
C LYS A 136 17.49 -0.68 -1.41
N GLY A 137 16.74 -1.56 -0.72
CA GLY A 137 17.13 -2.16 0.56
C GLY A 137 16.64 -1.37 1.78
N THR A 138 16.16 -0.13 1.62
CA THR A 138 15.60 0.64 2.74
C THR A 138 14.36 -0.05 3.29
N VAL A 139 14.34 -0.27 4.61
CA VAL A 139 13.13 -0.64 5.35
C VAL A 139 12.26 0.61 5.50
N VAL A 140 11.00 0.50 5.18
CA VAL A 140 10.03 1.60 5.27
C VAL A 140 8.91 1.24 6.23
N ARG A 141 8.39 2.24 6.91
CA ARG A 141 7.18 2.18 7.75
C ARG A 141 6.01 2.85 7.04
N PRO A 142 4.77 2.58 7.46
CA PRO A 142 3.63 3.32 6.96
C PRO A 142 3.87 4.83 7.08
N ARG A 143 3.50 5.59 6.04
CA ARG A 143 3.70 7.05 5.93
C ARG A 143 5.12 7.53 5.65
N ASP A 144 6.12 6.65 5.56
CA ASP A 144 7.44 7.09 5.09
C ASP A 144 7.36 7.57 3.64
N ALA A 145 7.93 8.76 3.37
CA ALA A 145 7.96 9.32 2.04
C ALA A 145 8.96 8.57 1.15
N VAL A 146 8.48 7.94 0.09
CA VAL A 146 9.30 7.12 -0.83
C VAL A 146 9.52 7.77 -2.18
N GLY A 147 8.78 8.84 -2.50
CA GLY A 147 8.91 9.60 -3.75
C GLY A 147 8.09 10.87 -3.75
N ILE A 148 8.21 11.61 -4.84
CA ILE A 148 7.37 12.78 -5.17
C ILE A 148 6.68 12.47 -6.50
N THR A 149 5.38 12.76 -6.58
CA THR A 149 4.61 12.59 -7.81
C THR A 149 5.13 13.47 -8.95
N GLY A 150 4.82 13.10 -10.16
CA GLY A 150 5.27 13.80 -11.36
C GLY A 150 4.61 13.27 -12.62
N SER A 151 5.29 13.46 -13.76
CA SER A 151 4.80 13.07 -15.08
C SER A 151 5.93 12.48 -15.93
N THR A 152 6.87 11.74 -15.33
CA THR A 152 7.98 11.10 -16.06
C THR A 152 7.52 9.83 -16.78
N GLY A 153 8.24 9.45 -17.86
CA GLY A 153 7.89 8.30 -18.68
C GLY A 153 6.66 8.52 -19.56
N ARG A 154 5.86 7.47 -19.80
CA ARG A 154 4.65 7.54 -20.64
C ARG A 154 3.46 8.05 -19.82
N SER A 155 3.38 9.34 -19.64
CA SER A 155 2.32 10.03 -18.90
C SER A 155 1.71 11.15 -19.74
N THR A 156 0.40 11.38 -19.62
CA THR A 156 -0.32 12.50 -20.27
C THR A 156 -0.42 13.73 -19.39
N GLY A 157 0.04 13.64 -18.16
CA GLY A 157 0.01 14.70 -17.17
C GLY A 157 0.35 14.17 -15.80
N GLU A 158 0.49 15.04 -14.83
CA GLU A 158 0.91 14.66 -13.49
C GLU A 158 -0.14 13.80 -12.77
N HIS A 159 0.28 12.64 -12.30
CA HIS A 159 -0.53 11.68 -11.53
C HIS A 159 0.38 10.65 -10.85
N LEU A 160 -0.17 9.87 -9.93
CA LEU A 160 0.49 8.69 -9.39
C LEU A 160 -0.11 7.44 -10.02
N HIS A 161 0.69 6.68 -10.75
CA HIS A 161 0.32 5.36 -11.22
C HIS A 161 0.77 4.31 -10.21
N VAL A 162 -0.17 3.50 -9.71
CA VAL A 162 0.07 2.45 -8.72
C VAL A 162 -0.21 1.08 -9.32
N THR A 163 0.76 0.17 -9.27
CA THR A 163 0.55 -1.25 -9.61
C THR A 163 0.71 -2.13 -8.39
N CYS A 164 0.02 -3.25 -8.37
CA CYS A 164 0.11 -4.22 -7.29
C CYS A 164 0.26 -5.64 -7.83
N LYS A 165 1.13 -6.42 -7.19
CA LYS A 165 1.24 -7.86 -7.42
C LYS A 165 1.07 -8.60 -6.10
N LEU A 166 0.35 -9.71 -6.12
CA LEU A 166 0.28 -10.69 -5.05
C LEU A 166 0.98 -11.97 -5.54
N ASN A 167 2.01 -12.41 -4.83
CA ASN A 167 2.83 -13.59 -5.24
C ASN A 167 3.29 -13.50 -6.71
N GLY A 168 3.72 -12.32 -7.15
CA GLY A 168 4.19 -12.04 -8.52
C GLY A 168 3.10 -11.85 -9.58
N LYS A 169 1.82 -12.12 -9.30
CA LYS A 169 0.70 -11.94 -10.23
C LYS A 169 0.06 -10.57 -10.07
N ASN A 170 -0.17 -9.87 -11.19
CA ASN A 170 -0.86 -8.58 -11.16
C ASN A 170 -2.27 -8.70 -10.62
N ILE A 171 -2.63 -7.82 -9.69
CA ILE A 171 -3.97 -7.69 -9.13
C ILE A 171 -4.41 -6.23 -9.17
N ASN A 172 -5.72 -6.00 -9.01
CA ASN A 172 -6.26 -4.66 -8.89
C ASN A 172 -5.77 -4.00 -7.58
N PRO A 173 -5.04 -2.87 -7.64
CA PRO A 173 -4.54 -2.20 -6.44
C PRO A 173 -5.64 -1.69 -5.49
N SER A 174 -6.88 -1.53 -5.94
CA SER A 174 -8.01 -1.13 -5.09
C SER A 174 -8.22 -2.07 -3.90
N VAL A 175 -7.82 -3.33 -4.01
CA VAL A 175 -7.85 -4.31 -2.90
C VAL A 175 -7.08 -3.81 -1.67
N LEU A 176 -5.93 -3.14 -1.88
CA LEU A 176 -5.16 -2.56 -0.78
C LEU A 176 -5.86 -1.35 -0.16
N PHE A 177 -6.52 -0.53 -0.98
CA PHE A 177 -7.27 0.63 -0.48
C PHE A 177 -8.49 0.22 0.32
N ASP A 178 -9.21 -0.82 -0.12
CA ASP A 178 -10.34 -1.38 0.60
C ASP A 178 -9.89 -1.98 1.94
N TYR A 179 -8.75 -2.67 1.96
CA TYR A 179 -8.14 -3.18 3.18
C TYR A 179 -7.79 -2.05 4.16
N ILE A 180 -7.08 -1.01 3.69
CA ILE A 180 -6.70 0.15 4.51
C ILE A 180 -7.95 0.81 5.10
N LYS A 181 -8.97 1.03 4.27
CA LYS A 181 -10.25 1.62 4.70
C LYS A 181 -10.92 0.80 5.79
N SER A 182 -11.09 -0.50 5.59
CA SER A 182 -11.72 -1.41 6.54
C SER A 182 -10.95 -1.45 7.86
N MET A 183 -9.63 -1.56 7.80
CA MET A 183 -8.75 -1.56 8.96
C MET A 183 -8.90 -0.27 9.78
N GLN A 184 -8.84 0.89 9.13
CA GLN A 184 -8.97 2.18 9.81
C GLN A 184 -10.36 2.37 10.41
N GLN A 185 -11.42 1.96 9.72
CA GLN A 185 -12.79 2.02 10.23
C GLN A 185 -12.99 1.12 11.46
N GLU A 186 -12.48 -0.11 11.42
CA GLU A 186 -12.51 -1.04 12.56
C GLU A 186 -11.81 -0.43 13.78
N CYS A 187 -10.60 0.12 13.59
CA CYS A 187 -9.84 0.74 14.68
C CYS A 187 -10.57 1.94 15.29
N VAL A 188 -11.15 2.81 14.46
CA VAL A 188 -11.91 3.99 14.93
C VAL A 188 -13.13 3.55 15.73
N SER A 189 -13.88 2.53 15.25
CA SER A 189 -15.05 2.01 15.95
C SER A 189 -14.68 1.37 17.30
N ALA A 190 -13.59 0.61 17.35
CA ALA A 190 -13.10 0.00 18.57
C ALA A 190 -12.64 1.05 19.60
N LEU A 191 -11.90 2.08 19.15
CA LEU A 191 -11.46 3.19 20.01
C LEU A 191 -12.64 4.00 20.55
N ALA A 192 -13.68 4.24 19.74
CA ALA A 192 -14.90 4.92 20.20
C ALA A 192 -15.64 4.14 21.29
N GLY A 193 -15.60 2.80 21.25
CA GLY A 193 -16.18 1.94 22.29
C GLY A 193 -15.37 1.88 23.60
N LEU A 194 -14.15 2.42 23.63
CA LEU A 194 -13.26 2.47 24.80
C LEU A 194 -13.24 3.85 25.48
N LEU A 195 -14.00 4.82 24.97
CA LEU A 195 -14.17 6.17 25.53
C LEU A 195 -15.40 6.21 26.43
#